data_fca9e683b264712e91a881e6ca62ae9f
#
_entry.id   fca9e683b264712e91a881e6ca62ae9f
#
_cell.length_a   1.000
_cell.length_b   1.000
_cell.length_c   1.000
_cell.angle_alpha   90.00
_cell.angle_beta   90.00
_cell.angle_gamma   90.00
#
_symmetry.space_group_name_H-M   'P 1'
#
loop_
_entity.id
_entity.type
_entity.pdbx_description
1 polymer ?
#
loop_
_entity_poly.entity_id
_entity_poly.type
_entity_poly.pdbx_seq_one_letter_code
_entity_poly.pdbx_strand_id
1 'polypeptide(L)'
;MRTIANLEGAEFLRAINRTRHAVEKLMKVTDVMNIWKKNPTFTGEETEEEKVAIQKRQIKKNLNDILDSLLETNAVETYECIMALCVLDEGEPKPDGISLIMAAFSLISDQRVLDFLLQLGKSGLFATEA
;
A
#
# COMPACT_ATOMS: atom_id res chain seq x y z
N MET A 1 2.49 6.78 19.81
CA MET A 1 1.65 6.56 18.60
C MET A 1 1.14 5.14 18.60
N ARG A 2 -0.16 4.97 18.47
CA ARG A 2 -0.79 3.64 18.36
C ARG A 2 -1.13 3.38 16.90
N THR A 3 -1.10 2.13 16.48
CA THR A 3 -1.50 1.72 15.14
C THR A 3 -2.75 0.84 15.22
N ILE A 4 -3.33 0.50 14.06
CA ILE A 4 -4.53 -0.37 14.02
C ILE A 4 -4.31 -1.71 14.74
N ALA A 5 -3.07 -2.17 14.88
CA ALA A 5 -2.75 -3.39 15.62
C ALA A 5 -3.04 -3.27 17.12
N ASN A 6 -3.08 -2.04 17.65
CA ASN A 6 -3.25 -1.76 19.08
C ASN A 6 -4.56 -1.05 19.41
N LEU A 7 -5.44 -0.85 18.43
CA LEU A 7 -6.72 -0.17 18.63
C LEU A 7 -7.83 -1.19 18.87
N GLU A 8 -8.83 -0.78 19.65
CA GLU A 8 -9.98 -1.61 19.96
C GLU A 8 -11.28 -0.81 19.81
N GLY A 9 -12.38 -1.53 19.66
CA GLY A 9 -13.71 -0.95 19.65
C GLY A 9 -13.93 0.13 18.60
N ALA A 10 -14.55 1.23 19.01
CA ALA A 10 -14.91 2.32 18.12
C ALA A 10 -13.70 3.03 17.53
N GLU A 11 -12.59 3.12 18.26
CA GLU A 11 -11.35 3.71 17.73
C GLU A 11 -10.81 2.90 16.55
N PHE A 12 -10.85 1.57 16.65
CA PHE A 12 -10.45 0.68 15.57
C PHE A 12 -11.32 0.91 14.33
N LEU A 13 -12.63 0.95 14.50
CA LEU A 13 -13.56 1.14 13.38
C LEU A 13 -13.36 2.50 12.70
N ARG A 14 -13.13 3.55 13.47
CA ARG A 14 -12.84 4.88 12.91
C ARG A 14 -11.53 4.89 12.14
N ALA A 15 -10.50 4.21 12.64
CA ALA A 15 -9.21 4.10 11.97
C ALA A 15 -9.35 3.34 10.63
N ILE A 16 -10.13 2.26 10.61
CA ILE A 16 -10.40 1.52 9.37
C ILE A 16 -11.13 2.38 8.36
N ASN A 17 -12.11 3.17 8.80
CA ASN A 17 -12.83 4.05 7.89
C ASN A 17 -11.94 5.16 7.32
N ARG A 18 -11.07 5.76 8.15
CA ARG A 18 -10.08 6.73 7.67
C ARG A 18 -9.13 6.10 6.64
N THR A 19 -8.67 4.89 6.93
CA THR A 19 -7.79 4.14 6.02
C THR A 19 -8.48 3.90 4.69
N ARG A 20 -9.74 3.49 4.70
CA ARG A 20 -10.52 3.27 3.49
C ARG A 20 -10.56 4.53 2.61
N HIS A 21 -10.89 5.67 3.20
CA HIS A 21 -10.93 6.94 2.47
C HIS A 21 -9.56 7.36 1.94
N ALA A 22 -8.51 7.19 2.74
CA ALA A 22 -7.16 7.54 2.32
C ALA A 22 -6.68 6.65 1.17
N VAL A 23 -6.97 5.35 1.22
CA VAL A 23 -6.64 4.41 0.14
C VAL A 23 -7.40 4.76 -1.13
N GLU A 24 -8.70 5.04 -1.04
CA GLU A 24 -9.48 5.45 -2.19
C GLU A 24 -8.90 6.70 -2.86
N LYS A 25 -8.53 7.70 -2.06
CA LYS A 25 -7.89 8.92 -2.56
C LYS A 25 -6.56 8.62 -3.24
N LEU A 26 -5.72 7.79 -2.62
CA LEU A 26 -4.43 7.41 -3.18
C LEU A 26 -4.59 6.69 -4.52
N MET A 27 -5.54 5.75 -4.60
CA MET A 27 -5.79 4.99 -5.83
C MET A 27 -6.32 5.86 -6.96
N LYS A 28 -7.02 6.96 -6.65
CA LYS A 28 -7.49 7.90 -7.67
C LYS A 28 -6.37 8.76 -8.27
N VAL A 29 -5.37 9.10 -7.47
CA VAL A 29 -4.28 9.99 -7.92
C VAL A 29 -3.07 9.21 -8.45
N THR A 30 -3.02 7.90 -8.22
CA THR A 30 -1.92 7.05 -8.67
C THR A 30 -2.37 6.12 -9.78
N ASP A 31 -1.41 5.67 -10.58
CA ASP A 31 -1.62 4.70 -11.65
C ASP A 31 -1.15 3.29 -11.23
N VAL A 32 -1.07 3.06 -9.91
CA VAL A 32 -0.45 1.86 -9.34
C VAL A 32 -1.05 0.58 -9.92
N MET A 33 -2.39 0.49 -10.01
CA MET A 33 -3.04 -0.72 -10.54
C MET A 33 -2.73 -0.95 -12.01
N ASN A 34 -2.71 0.11 -12.81
CA ASN A 34 -2.36 -0.01 -14.22
C ASN A 34 -0.89 -0.37 -14.40
N ILE A 35 -0.01 0.20 -13.59
CA ILE A 35 1.41 -0.14 -13.59
C ILE A 35 1.60 -1.61 -13.24
N TRP A 36 0.94 -2.09 -12.19
CA TRP A 36 1.05 -3.47 -11.72
C TRP A 36 0.61 -4.48 -12.77
N LYS A 37 -0.41 -4.14 -13.56
CA LYS A 37 -0.98 -5.01 -14.60
C LYS A 37 -0.17 -5.06 -15.90
N LYS A 38 0.86 -4.24 -16.04
CA LYS A 38 1.69 -4.25 -17.27
C LYS A 38 2.40 -5.57 -17.41
N ASN A 39 2.25 -6.15 -18.60
CA ASN A 39 2.87 -7.40 -18.99
C ASN A 39 3.97 -7.15 -20.03
N PRO A 40 5.02 -7.96 -20.04
CA PRO A 40 6.04 -7.85 -21.08
C PRO A 40 5.50 -8.30 -22.43
N THR A 41 6.14 -7.82 -23.51
CA THR A 41 5.85 -8.25 -24.87
C THR A 41 6.84 -9.33 -25.26
N PHE A 42 6.33 -10.44 -25.81
CA PHE A 42 7.15 -11.54 -26.33
C PHE A 42 7.09 -11.55 -27.84
N THR A 43 8.21 -11.92 -28.47
CA THR A 43 8.28 -12.06 -29.94
C THR A 43 7.75 -13.41 -30.42
N GLY A 44 7.64 -14.36 -29.51
CA GLY A 44 7.26 -15.75 -29.81
C GLY A 44 8.44 -16.68 -30.05
N GLU A 45 9.66 -16.14 -30.08
CA GLU A 45 10.87 -16.90 -30.32
C GLU A 45 11.68 -17.19 -29.07
N GLU A 46 11.25 -16.67 -27.92
CA GLU A 46 11.94 -16.83 -26.64
C GLU A 46 11.84 -18.26 -26.12
N THR A 47 12.94 -18.74 -25.53
CA THR A 47 12.94 -19.97 -24.74
C THR A 47 12.17 -19.73 -23.43
N GLU A 48 11.82 -20.82 -22.73
CA GLU A 48 11.17 -20.69 -21.40
C GLU A 48 12.04 -19.94 -20.41
N GLU A 49 13.35 -20.14 -20.43
CA GLU A 49 14.29 -19.40 -19.57
C GLU A 49 14.31 -17.92 -19.91
N GLU A 50 14.29 -17.56 -21.20
CA GLU A 50 14.23 -16.18 -21.65
C GLU A 50 12.92 -15.52 -21.23
N LYS A 51 11.77 -16.23 -21.34
CA LYS A 51 10.47 -15.72 -20.91
C LYS A 51 10.47 -15.40 -19.42
N VAL A 52 11.02 -16.29 -18.58
CA VAL A 52 11.11 -16.08 -17.12
C VAL A 52 11.96 -14.84 -16.83
N ALA A 53 13.09 -14.69 -17.50
CA ALA A 53 13.95 -13.52 -17.31
C ALA A 53 13.26 -12.21 -17.71
N ILE A 54 12.52 -12.22 -18.82
CA ILE A 54 11.73 -11.07 -19.29
C ILE A 54 10.64 -10.71 -18.29
N GLN A 55 9.91 -11.70 -17.76
CA GLN A 55 8.88 -11.49 -16.76
C GLN A 55 9.44 -10.89 -15.49
N LYS A 56 10.58 -11.39 -15.00
CA LYS A 56 11.24 -10.86 -13.79
C LYS A 56 11.66 -9.40 -13.97
N ARG A 57 12.20 -9.05 -15.14
CA ARG A 57 12.56 -7.67 -15.44
C ARG A 57 11.35 -6.76 -15.48
N GLN A 58 10.23 -7.24 -16.04
CA GLN A 58 8.99 -6.46 -16.06
C GLN A 58 8.44 -6.22 -14.65
N ILE A 59 8.45 -7.25 -13.80
CA ILE A 59 8.00 -7.13 -12.41
C ILE A 59 8.86 -6.10 -11.67
N LYS A 60 10.18 -6.17 -11.83
CA LYS A 60 11.11 -5.23 -11.21
C LYS A 60 10.86 -3.80 -11.67
N LYS A 61 10.63 -3.61 -12.97
CA LYS A 61 10.31 -2.30 -13.53
C LYS A 61 8.99 -1.78 -12.97
N ASN A 62 7.97 -2.63 -12.91
CA ASN A 62 6.67 -2.24 -12.36
C ASN A 62 6.79 -1.82 -10.89
N LEU A 63 7.55 -2.57 -10.10
CA LEU A 63 7.80 -2.22 -8.69
C LEU A 63 8.50 -0.87 -8.57
N ASN A 64 9.53 -0.62 -9.37
CA ASN A 64 10.23 0.67 -9.35
C ASN A 64 9.29 1.82 -9.73
N ASP A 65 8.48 1.64 -10.75
CA ASP A 65 7.52 2.66 -11.20
C ASP A 65 6.44 2.91 -10.12
N ILE A 66 5.98 1.87 -9.45
CA ILE A 66 5.04 1.99 -8.33
C ILE A 66 5.68 2.76 -7.18
N LEU A 67 6.92 2.41 -6.80
CA LEU A 67 7.64 3.10 -5.73
C LEU A 67 7.85 4.57 -6.07
N ASP A 68 8.22 4.90 -7.30
CA ASP A 68 8.37 6.28 -7.73
C ASP A 68 7.03 7.03 -7.65
N SER A 69 5.94 6.40 -8.06
CA SER A 69 4.61 6.99 -7.97
C SER A 69 4.19 7.27 -6.53
N LEU A 70 4.43 6.31 -5.63
CA LEU A 70 4.01 6.41 -4.23
C LEU A 70 4.92 7.31 -3.39
N LEU A 71 6.24 7.22 -3.62
CA LEU A 71 7.22 7.85 -2.72
C LEU A 71 7.71 9.20 -3.23
N GLU A 72 7.58 9.47 -4.51
CA GLU A 72 8.03 10.74 -5.11
C GLU A 72 6.84 11.55 -5.58
N THR A 73 6.10 11.08 -6.56
CA THR A 73 5.02 11.85 -7.21
C THR A 73 3.84 12.11 -6.28
N ASN A 74 3.45 11.11 -5.50
CA ASN A 74 2.28 11.17 -4.61
C ASN A 74 2.66 10.95 -3.15
N ALA A 75 3.81 11.48 -2.74
CA ALA A 75 4.33 11.30 -1.39
C ALA A 75 3.38 11.79 -0.30
N VAL A 76 2.66 12.89 -0.55
CA VAL A 76 1.71 13.46 0.42
C VAL A 76 0.55 12.49 0.66
N GLU A 77 -0.04 11.98 -0.40
CA GLU A 77 -1.17 11.04 -0.32
C GLU A 77 -0.75 9.72 0.31
N THR A 78 0.46 9.26 0.01
CA THR A 78 1.03 8.05 0.64
C THR A 78 1.23 8.26 2.13
N TYR A 79 1.77 9.41 2.52
CA TYR A 79 1.92 9.81 3.91
C TYR A 79 0.56 9.81 4.63
N GLU A 80 -0.47 10.38 4.03
CA GLU A 80 -1.83 10.40 4.59
C GLU A 80 -2.37 8.99 4.82
N CYS A 81 -2.11 8.06 3.88
CA CYS A 81 -2.51 6.66 4.03
C CYS A 81 -1.83 6.01 5.23
N ILE A 82 -0.54 6.21 5.39
CA ILE A 82 0.20 5.64 6.52
C ILE A 82 -0.30 6.23 7.83
N MET A 83 -0.52 7.54 7.87
CA MET A 83 -1.03 8.21 9.08
C MET A 83 -2.46 7.79 9.42
N ALA A 84 -3.27 7.41 8.43
CA ALA A 84 -4.63 6.91 8.68
C ALA A 84 -4.64 5.61 9.47
N LEU A 85 -3.57 4.82 9.39
CA LEU A 85 -3.40 3.58 10.16
C LEU A 85 -2.91 3.82 11.59
N CYS A 86 -2.68 5.07 11.96
CA CYS A 86 -2.09 5.45 13.23
C CYS A 86 -3.01 6.41 14.00
N VAL A 87 -2.88 6.41 15.31
CA VAL A 87 -3.56 7.36 16.19
C VAL A 87 -2.51 8.01 17.09
N LEU A 88 -2.49 9.33 17.09
CA LEU A 88 -1.68 10.09 18.03
C LEU A 88 -2.53 10.39 19.26
N ASP A 89 -1.99 10.11 20.44
CA ASP A 89 -2.63 10.49 21.68
C ASP A 89 -2.45 12.00 21.90
N GLU A 90 -3.31 12.57 22.72
CA GLU A 90 -3.25 14.01 23.03
C GLU A 90 -1.89 14.38 23.58
N GLY A 91 -1.29 15.43 23.00
CA GLY A 91 0.03 15.91 23.39
C GLY A 91 1.20 15.18 22.72
N GLU A 92 0.96 14.11 21.97
CA GLU A 92 2.02 13.46 21.22
C GLU A 92 2.43 14.29 20.00
N PRO A 93 3.74 14.47 19.76
CA PRO A 93 4.20 15.12 18.52
C PRO A 93 3.95 14.20 17.31
N LYS A 94 3.89 14.79 16.13
CA LYS A 94 3.86 13.99 14.90
C LYS A 94 5.12 13.13 14.83
N PRO A 95 5.01 11.87 14.38
CA PRO A 95 6.18 11.02 14.25
C PRO A 95 7.14 11.56 13.19
N ASP A 96 8.44 11.38 13.42
CA ASP A 96 9.43 11.64 12.39
C ASP A 96 9.33 10.58 11.28
N GLY A 97 10.06 10.80 10.17
CA GLY A 97 9.99 9.90 9.01
C GLY A 97 10.45 8.48 9.33
N ILE A 98 11.46 8.32 10.16
CA ILE A 98 11.98 7.00 10.56
C ILE A 98 10.94 6.26 11.40
N SER A 99 10.37 6.92 12.39
CA SER A 99 9.33 6.33 13.24
C SER A 99 8.11 5.91 12.44
N LEU A 100 7.71 6.71 11.46
CA LEU A 100 6.59 6.42 10.58
C LEU A 100 6.85 5.18 9.72
N ILE A 101 8.04 5.07 9.11
CA ILE A 101 8.43 3.92 8.32
C ILE A 101 8.52 2.66 9.18
N MET A 102 9.06 2.77 10.39
CA MET A 102 9.13 1.64 11.32
C MET A 102 7.73 1.16 11.72
N ALA A 103 6.78 2.09 11.92
CA ALA A 103 5.39 1.73 12.17
C ALA A 103 4.77 0.99 10.98
N ALA A 104 5.03 1.46 9.76
CA ALA A 104 4.54 0.79 8.54
C ALA A 104 5.11 -0.62 8.42
N PHE A 105 6.40 -0.81 8.63
CA PHE A 105 7.02 -2.13 8.61
C PHE A 105 6.46 -3.05 9.70
N SER A 106 6.22 -2.53 10.89
CA SER A 106 5.61 -3.29 11.97
C SER A 106 4.22 -3.80 11.60
N LEU A 107 3.43 -2.97 10.93
CA LEU A 107 2.10 -3.34 10.45
C LEU A 107 2.16 -4.42 9.38
N ILE A 108 3.05 -4.28 8.41
CA ILE A 108 3.22 -5.27 7.33
C ILE A 108 3.73 -6.59 7.88
N SER A 109 4.55 -6.55 8.92
CA SER A 109 5.11 -7.74 9.55
C SER A 109 4.14 -8.44 10.52
N ASP A 110 3.06 -7.78 10.93
CA ASP A 110 2.04 -8.39 11.79
C ASP A 110 1.10 -9.23 10.93
N GLN A 111 1.16 -10.54 11.10
CA GLN A 111 0.36 -11.47 10.30
C GLN A 111 -1.15 -11.23 10.46
N ARG A 112 -1.60 -10.86 11.64
CA ARG A 112 -3.03 -10.58 11.90
C ARG A 112 -3.49 -9.36 11.09
N VAL A 113 -2.67 -8.30 11.05
CA VAL A 113 -2.95 -7.09 10.29
C VAL A 113 -2.96 -7.41 8.80
N LEU A 114 -1.97 -8.13 8.33
CA LEU A 114 -1.85 -8.51 6.91
C LEU A 114 -3.05 -9.35 6.47
N ASP A 115 -3.43 -10.37 7.24
CA ASP A 115 -4.59 -11.21 6.94
C ASP A 115 -5.88 -10.40 6.91
N PHE A 116 -6.05 -9.48 7.86
CA PHE A 116 -7.19 -8.59 7.92
C PHE A 116 -7.29 -7.69 6.69
N LEU A 117 -6.18 -7.06 6.29
CA LEU A 117 -6.15 -6.20 5.11
C LEU A 117 -6.42 -6.97 3.82
N LEU A 118 -5.91 -8.20 3.72
CA LEU A 118 -6.20 -9.08 2.58
C LEU A 118 -7.69 -9.43 2.52
N GLN A 119 -8.34 -9.70 3.66
CA GLN A 119 -9.78 -9.97 3.70
C GLN A 119 -10.59 -8.75 3.30
N LEU A 120 -10.20 -7.56 3.74
CA LEU A 120 -10.85 -6.31 3.31
C LEU A 120 -10.72 -6.11 1.79
N GLY A 121 -9.56 -6.38 1.23
CA GLY A 121 -9.34 -6.31 -0.21
C GLY A 121 -10.24 -7.28 -0.97
N LYS A 122 -10.37 -8.51 -0.49
CA LYS A 122 -11.23 -9.52 -1.10
C LYS A 122 -12.72 -9.18 -0.97
N SER A 123 -13.12 -8.46 0.08
CA SER A 123 -14.50 -8.05 0.29
C SER A 123 -14.96 -6.92 -0.66
N GLY A 124 -14.01 -6.30 -1.36
CA GLY A 124 -14.30 -5.19 -2.25
C GLY A 124 -14.41 -3.83 -1.57
N LEU A 125 -14.17 -3.74 -0.25
CA LEU A 125 -14.26 -2.47 0.49
C LEU A 125 -13.27 -1.41 -0.01
N PHE A 126 -12.13 -1.84 -0.53
CA PHE A 126 -11.13 -0.95 -1.13
C PHE A 126 -11.13 -1.03 -2.66
N ALA A 127 -12.08 -1.75 -3.26
CA ALA A 127 -12.16 -1.83 -4.71
C ALA A 127 -12.63 -0.48 -5.25
N THR A 128 -11.79 0.16 -6.04
CA THR A 128 -12.21 1.30 -6.85
C THR A 128 -12.61 0.74 -8.20
N GLU A 129 -13.82 1.04 -8.62
CA GLU A 129 -14.22 0.72 -9.98
C GLU A 129 -13.37 1.53 -10.94
N ALA A 130 -12.67 0.84 -11.80
CA ALA A 130 -11.88 1.48 -12.84
C ALA A 130 -12.81 1.98 -13.94
#